data_6616077285f6ac4629d2296896ceb8ee
#
_entry.id   6616077285f6ac4629d2296896ceb8ee
#
_cell.length_a   1.000
_cell.length_b   1.000
_cell.length_c   1.000
_cell.angle_alpha   90.00
_cell.angle_beta   90.00
_cell.angle_gamma   90.00
#
_symmetry.space_group_name_H-M   'P 1'
#
loop_
_entity.id
_entity.type
_entity.pdbx_description
1 polymer ?
#
loop_
_entity_poly.entity_id
_entity_poly.type
_entity_poly.pdbx_seq_one_letter_code
_entity_poly.pdbx_strand_id
1 'polypeptide(L)'
;MADKKAPADGWPVISGDYLVGDPESPVAVTTLASHIEAELSGAAIAGPCKTENLGIEKVVANIISNPNIRFLIVTGAEVQGHITGQSIKALYENGADADKKKIIGATGAIPFVENVPLDGIERFQQQLEIVDLIDTEDVGAIQAKINECVEKDPGAVEADPIVMEVDEEEQKMKIVKKDKKEEDEQASSYLLFFLY
;
A
#
# COMPACT_ATOMS: atom_id res chain seq x y z
N MET A 1 16.68 22.31 10.13
CA MET A 1 16.29 20.91 9.97
C MET A 1 14.79 20.82 10.08
N ALA A 2 14.16 20.01 9.30
CA ALA A 2 12.71 19.78 9.40
C ALA A 2 12.39 19.10 10.76
N ASP A 3 11.29 19.49 11.39
CA ASP A 3 10.87 18.90 12.66
C ASP A 3 10.46 17.43 12.44
N LYS A 4 10.97 16.54 13.30
CA LYS A 4 10.70 15.10 13.25
C LYS A 4 9.92 14.63 14.47
N LYS A 5 9.15 13.56 14.30
CA LYS A 5 8.38 12.91 15.36
C LYS A 5 8.70 11.43 15.43
N ALA A 6 8.55 10.85 16.61
CA ALA A 6 8.63 9.39 16.74
C ALA A 6 7.47 8.76 15.96
N PRO A 7 7.72 7.73 15.14
CA PRO A 7 6.66 6.87 14.63
C PRO A 7 5.93 6.14 15.76
N ALA A 8 4.83 5.48 15.46
CA ALA A 8 4.17 4.58 16.40
C ALA A 8 5.13 3.51 16.94
N ASP A 9 4.92 3.07 18.17
CA ASP A 9 5.70 2.01 18.78
C ASP A 9 5.66 0.73 17.91
N GLY A 10 6.82 0.16 17.64
CA GLY A 10 6.94 -1.03 16.80
C GLY A 10 6.75 -0.79 15.29
N TRP A 11 6.85 0.47 14.84
CA TRP A 11 6.77 0.76 13.41
C TRP A 11 7.86 0.02 12.60
N PRO A 12 7.53 -0.54 11.39
CA PRO A 12 6.24 -0.59 10.71
C PRO A 12 5.23 -1.50 11.43
N VAL A 13 3.96 -1.04 11.54
CA VAL A 13 2.93 -1.70 12.36
C VAL A 13 2.30 -2.93 11.70
N ILE A 14 2.38 -3.04 10.38
CA ILE A 14 1.88 -4.19 9.62
C ILE A 14 3.02 -4.83 8.84
N SER A 15 3.23 -6.13 9.01
CA SER A 15 4.26 -6.90 8.32
C SER A 15 4.00 -7.03 6.81
N GLY A 16 5.08 -7.10 6.02
CA GLY A 16 5.02 -7.24 4.56
C GLY A 16 6.41 -7.46 3.96
N ASP A 17 6.46 -7.57 2.64
CA ASP A 17 7.70 -7.71 1.86
C ASP A 17 8.28 -6.32 1.60
N TYR A 18 8.94 -5.74 2.58
CA TYR A 18 9.56 -4.42 2.47
C TYR A 18 10.90 -4.35 3.20
N LEU A 19 11.70 -3.38 2.80
CA LEU A 19 12.91 -2.96 3.50
C LEU A 19 12.59 -1.69 4.31
N VAL A 20 13.09 -1.63 5.53
CA VAL A 20 12.99 -0.47 6.41
C VAL A 20 14.33 0.26 6.38
N GLY A 21 14.28 1.55 6.08
CA GLY A 21 15.42 2.45 6.13
C GLY A 21 15.35 3.38 7.33
N ASP A 22 15.55 4.69 7.10
CA ASP A 22 15.52 5.69 8.17
C ASP A 22 14.06 6.09 8.48
N PRO A 23 13.52 5.80 9.68
CA PRO A 23 12.15 6.16 10.06
C PRO A 23 11.90 7.68 10.12
N GLU A 24 12.94 8.50 10.12
CA GLU A 24 12.82 9.96 10.04
C GLU A 24 12.76 10.47 8.60
N SER A 25 12.96 9.61 7.60
CA SER A 25 12.85 10.01 6.19
C SER A 25 11.42 10.38 5.83
N PRO A 26 11.22 11.42 4.98
CA PRO A 26 9.91 11.80 4.50
C PRO A 26 9.37 10.90 3.37
N VAL A 27 10.09 9.88 2.95
CA VAL A 27 9.79 9.12 1.72
C VAL A 27 9.44 7.67 1.99
N ALA A 28 8.28 7.24 1.49
CA ALA A 28 7.94 5.83 1.29
C ALA A 28 7.95 5.51 -0.21
N VAL A 29 8.28 4.26 -0.56
CA VAL A 29 8.31 3.79 -1.94
C VAL A 29 7.51 2.50 -2.08
N THR A 30 6.59 2.45 -3.05
CA THR A 30 6.00 1.19 -3.50
C THR A 30 6.44 0.86 -4.91
N THR A 31 6.93 -0.37 -5.11
CA THR A 31 7.46 -0.86 -6.38
C THR A 31 6.45 -1.68 -7.19
N LEU A 32 5.17 -1.64 -6.78
CA LEU A 32 4.05 -2.35 -7.42
C LEU A 32 4.36 -3.84 -7.69
N ALA A 33 4.31 -4.26 -8.97
CA ALA A 33 4.62 -5.63 -9.37
C ALA A 33 6.13 -5.92 -9.44
N SER A 34 6.95 -4.87 -9.54
CA SER A 34 8.39 -5.01 -9.78
C SER A 34 9.14 -5.47 -8.54
N HIS A 35 10.10 -6.35 -8.75
CA HIS A 35 11.06 -6.77 -7.74
C HIS A 35 12.35 -5.96 -7.92
N ILE A 36 12.48 -4.90 -7.14
CA ILE A 36 13.66 -4.04 -7.15
C ILE A 36 14.58 -4.48 -6.01
N GLU A 37 15.66 -5.20 -6.34
CA GLU A 37 16.62 -5.71 -5.35
C GLU A 37 17.56 -4.62 -4.80
N ALA A 38 17.63 -3.48 -5.48
CA ALA A 38 18.49 -2.38 -5.05
C ALA A 38 17.95 -1.74 -3.77
N GLU A 39 18.85 -1.46 -2.82
CA GLU A 39 18.55 -0.64 -1.67
C GLU A 39 18.23 0.80 -2.13
N LEU A 40 17.01 1.25 -1.86
CA LEU A 40 16.55 2.60 -2.18
C LEU A 40 16.92 3.53 -1.02
N SER A 41 18.14 4.05 -1.09
CA SER A 41 18.72 4.89 -0.03
C SER A 41 17.91 6.16 0.22
N GLY A 42 17.68 6.48 1.48
CA GLY A 42 16.92 7.67 1.88
C GLY A 42 15.38 7.46 1.93
N ALA A 43 14.86 6.26 1.65
CA ALA A 43 13.49 5.93 1.95
C ALA A 43 13.32 5.44 3.40
N ALA A 44 12.20 5.78 4.05
CA ALA A 44 11.83 5.22 5.35
C ALA A 44 11.42 3.76 5.23
N ILE A 45 10.70 3.43 4.17
CA ILE A 45 10.20 2.09 3.87
C ILE A 45 10.06 1.94 2.34
N ALA A 46 10.44 0.79 1.80
CA ALA A 46 10.32 0.49 0.37
C ALA A 46 9.95 -0.97 0.14
N GLY A 47 9.00 -1.25 -0.73
CA GLY A 47 8.61 -2.62 -1.07
C GLY A 47 7.48 -2.72 -2.09
N PRO A 48 7.15 -3.95 -2.54
CA PRO A 48 6.10 -4.18 -3.52
C PRO A 48 4.70 -3.97 -2.92
N CYS A 49 3.75 -3.62 -3.78
CA CYS A 49 2.33 -3.62 -3.47
C CYS A 49 1.57 -4.22 -4.65
N LYS A 50 1.17 -5.49 -4.53
CA LYS A 50 0.67 -6.30 -5.65
C LYS A 50 -0.86 -6.42 -5.69
N THR A 51 -1.58 -5.91 -4.69
CA THR A 51 -3.04 -6.02 -4.62
C THR A 51 -3.68 -4.68 -4.26
N GLU A 52 -4.79 -4.36 -4.93
CA GLU A 52 -5.56 -3.13 -4.77
C GLU A 52 -6.49 -3.10 -3.54
N ASN A 53 -6.37 -4.11 -2.69
CA ASN A 53 -7.11 -4.25 -1.42
C ASN A 53 -6.12 -4.37 -0.24
N LEU A 54 -5.85 -5.58 0.26
CA LEU A 54 -4.99 -5.81 1.42
C LEU A 54 -3.57 -5.20 1.27
N GLY A 55 -3.02 -5.17 0.05
CA GLY A 55 -1.74 -4.51 -0.20
C GLY A 55 -1.81 -3.01 0.07
N ILE A 56 -2.84 -2.34 -0.46
CA ILE A 56 -3.06 -0.90 -0.23
C ILE A 56 -3.34 -0.64 1.26
N GLU A 57 -4.14 -1.46 1.94
CA GLU A 57 -4.41 -1.33 3.37
C GLU A 57 -3.12 -1.35 4.20
N LYS A 58 -2.17 -2.25 3.87
CA LYS A 58 -0.85 -2.32 4.53
C LYS A 58 0.01 -1.08 4.26
N VAL A 59 -0.01 -0.58 3.03
CA VAL A 59 0.69 0.66 2.67
C VAL A 59 0.14 1.83 3.47
N VAL A 60 -1.19 1.99 3.51
CA VAL A 60 -1.85 3.06 4.27
C VAL A 60 -1.50 2.95 5.76
N ALA A 61 -1.65 1.76 6.37
CA ALA A 61 -1.39 1.55 7.79
C ALA A 61 0.04 1.92 8.20
N ASN A 62 1.04 1.49 7.42
CA ASN A 62 2.44 1.79 7.71
C ASN A 62 2.81 3.27 7.47
N ILE A 63 2.12 3.95 6.54
CA ILE A 63 2.32 5.38 6.29
C ILE A 63 1.71 6.23 7.41
N ILE A 64 0.43 6.03 7.76
CA ILE A 64 -0.26 6.88 8.74
C ILE A 64 0.22 6.67 10.18
N SER A 65 0.93 5.57 10.44
CA SER A 65 1.61 5.29 11.69
C SER A 65 3.01 5.91 11.82
N ASN A 66 3.50 6.58 10.76
CA ASN A 66 4.74 7.36 10.79
C ASN A 66 4.51 8.79 10.28
N PRO A 67 4.42 9.78 11.17
CA PRO A 67 4.13 11.17 10.79
C PRO A 67 5.23 11.84 9.97
N ASN A 68 6.41 11.25 9.88
CA ASN A 68 7.52 11.78 9.06
C ASN A 68 7.33 11.51 7.58
N ILE A 69 6.57 10.47 7.18
CA ILE A 69 6.35 10.12 5.77
C ILE A 69 5.43 11.16 5.15
N ARG A 70 5.97 11.90 4.17
CA ARG A 70 5.30 13.01 3.49
C ARG A 70 5.17 12.81 1.98
N PHE A 71 5.89 11.82 1.44
CA PHE A 71 5.86 11.47 0.03
C PHE A 71 5.71 9.96 -0.13
N LEU A 72 4.82 9.53 -1.03
CA LEU A 72 4.74 8.16 -1.48
C LEU A 72 5.09 8.10 -2.97
N ILE A 73 6.25 7.55 -3.28
CA ILE A 73 6.64 7.26 -4.66
C ILE A 73 6.00 5.94 -5.07
N VAL A 74 5.15 6.00 -6.11
CA VAL A 74 4.51 4.84 -6.72
C VAL A 74 5.24 4.53 -8.01
N THR A 75 6.00 3.42 -8.05
CA THR A 75 6.91 3.07 -9.13
C THR A 75 6.85 1.58 -9.48
N GLY A 76 7.57 1.16 -10.53
CA GLY A 76 7.55 -0.22 -11.00
C GLY A 76 6.41 -0.51 -11.95
N ALA A 77 6.39 -1.73 -12.50
CA ALA A 77 5.36 -2.17 -13.42
C ALA A 77 3.98 -2.21 -12.76
N GLU A 78 2.97 -1.70 -13.47
CA GLU A 78 1.59 -1.81 -12.97
C GLU A 78 1.15 -3.27 -12.85
N VAL A 79 0.35 -3.58 -11.84
CA VAL A 79 -0.10 -4.94 -11.55
C VAL A 79 -1.26 -5.31 -12.47
N GLN A 80 -1.05 -6.24 -13.39
CA GLN A 80 -2.09 -6.68 -14.33
C GLN A 80 -3.33 -7.22 -13.59
N GLY A 81 -4.50 -6.76 -14.00
CA GLY A 81 -5.79 -7.14 -13.42
C GLY A 81 -6.11 -6.46 -12.09
N HIS A 82 -5.11 -6.24 -11.24
CA HIS A 82 -5.29 -5.53 -9.97
C HIS A 82 -5.22 -4.01 -10.11
N ILE A 83 -4.44 -3.50 -11.08
CA ILE A 83 -4.28 -2.06 -11.35
C ILE A 83 -4.01 -1.28 -10.05
N THR A 84 -3.03 -1.77 -9.29
CA THR A 84 -2.78 -1.35 -7.91
C THR A 84 -2.25 0.07 -7.82
N GLY A 85 -1.36 0.48 -8.73
CA GLY A 85 -0.82 1.83 -8.77
C GLY A 85 -1.89 2.88 -9.03
N GLN A 86 -2.75 2.66 -10.01
CA GLN A 86 -3.90 3.52 -10.28
C GLN A 86 -4.86 3.53 -9.09
N SER A 87 -5.08 2.39 -8.41
CA SER A 87 -5.96 2.31 -7.25
C SER A 87 -5.41 3.09 -6.04
N ILE A 88 -4.09 3.10 -5.81
CA ILE A 88 -3.44 3.96 -4.79
C ILE A 88 -3.69 5.45 -5.10
N LYS A 89 -3.50 5.86 -6.35
CA LYS A 89 -3.77 7.24 -6.78
C LYS A 89 -5.24 7.61 -6.62
N ALA A 90 -6.15 6.72 -7.01
CA ALA A 90 -7.59 6.93 -6.86
C ALA A 90 -8.00 7.06 -5.39
N LEU A 91 -7.43 6.25 -4.47
CA LEU A 91 -7.65 6.38 -3.04
C LEU A 91 -7.17 7.74 -2.52
N TYR A 92 -6.01 8.17 -2.95
CA TYR A 92 -5.45 9.47 -2.57
C TYR A 92 -6.30 10.64 -3.06
N GLU A 93 -6.76 10.60 -4.30
CA GLU A 93 -7.51 11.69 -4.94
C GLU A 93 -8.98 11.74 -4.49
N ASN A 94 -9.63 10.60 -4.36
CA ASN A 94 -11.08 10.51 -4.23
C ASN A 94 -11.55 9.82 -2.93
N GLY A 95 -10.65 9.16 -2.19
CA GLY A 95 -11.01 8.35 -1.02
C GLY A 95 -11.77 7.08 -1.38
N ALA A 96 -12.57 6.60 -0.42
CA ALA A 96 -13.40 5.42 -0.59
C ALA A 96 -14.85 5.68 -0.16
N ASP A 97 -15.77 4.91 -0.74
CA ASP A 97 -17.19 4.92 -0.36
C ASP A 97 -17.36 4.58 1.14
N ALA A 98 -18.16 5.38 1.85
CA ALA A 98 -18.29 5.27 3.29
C ALA A 98 -18.89 3.92 3.74
N ASP A 99 -19.84 3.38 2.98
CA ASP A 99 -20.59 2.17 3.33
C ASP A 99 -19.88 0.90 2.81
N LYS A 100 -19.44 0.94 1.54
CA LYS A 100 -18.89 -0.23 0.83
C LYS A 100 -17.38 -0.33 0.92
N LYS A 101 -16.70 0.72 1.37
CA LYS A 101 -15.23 0.80 1.40
C LYS A 101 -14.56 0.59 0.04
N LYS A 102 -15.31 0.78 -1.05
CA LYS A 102 -14.77 0.73 -2.41
C LYS A 102 -14.01 2.01 -2.72
N ILE A 103 -12.78 1.89 -3.22
CA ILE A 103 -11.99 3.02 -3.68
C ILE A 103 -12.70 3.70 -4.85
N ILE A 104 -12.99 4.99 -4.73
CA ILE A 104 -13.73 5.77 -5.72
C ILE A 104 -12.81 6.04 -6.92
N GLY A 105 -13.23 5.60 -8.11
CA GLY A 105 -12.47 5.78 -9.34
C GLY A 105 -11.39 4.71 -9.60
N ALA A 106 -11.21 3.73 -8.70
CA ALA A 106 -10.32 2.61 -8.96
C ALA A 106 -10.90 1.65 -10.00
N THR A 107 -10.03 1.15 -10.88
CA THR A 107 -10.36 0.25 -12.01
C THR A 107 -9.86 -1.18 -11.82
N GLY A 108 -9.18 -1.47 -10.72
CA GLY A 108 -8.78 -2.83 -10.34
C GLY A 108 -9.98 -3.75 -10.11
N ALA A 109 -9.71 -5.06 -10.03
CA ALA A 109 -10.76 -6.08 -9.94
C ALA A 109 -11.54 -6.03 -8.61
N ILE A 110 -10.84 -5.82 -7.48
CA ILE A 110 -11.41 -5.86 -6.12
C ILE A 110 -10.88 -4.67 -5.28
N PRO A 111 -11.17 -3.41 -5.67
CA PRO A 111 -10.58 -2.23 -5.02
C PRO A 111 -11.34 -1.83 -3.75
N PHE A 112 -11.32 -2.69 -2.74
CA PHE A 112 -11.99 -2.46 -1.46
C PHE A 112 -10.95 -2.40 -0.33
N VAL A 113 -11.01 -1.37 0.49
CA VAL A 113 -10.17 -1.15 1.68
C VAL A 113 -10.99 -1.29 2.95
N GLU A 114 -11.51 -2.50 3.16
CA GLU A 114 -12.51 -2.80 4.18
C GLU A 114 -12.03 -2.54 5.61
N ASN A 115 -10.73 -2.74 5.86
CA ASN A 115 -10.13 -2.60 7.18
C ASN A 115 -9.57 -1.19 7.46
N VAL A 116 -9.60 -0.29 6.46
CA VAL A 116 -9.15 1.10 6.68
C VAL A 116 -10.34 1.96 7.14
N PRO A 117 -10.30 2.54 8.34
CA PRO A 117 -11.32 3.48 8.79
C PRO A 117 -11.27 4.77 7.95
N LEU A 118 -12.38 5.49 7.86
CA LEU A 118 -12.47 6.70 7.01
C LEU A 118 -11.47 7.78 7.44
N ASP A 119 -11.27 7.97 8.74
CA ASP A 119 -10.29 8.90 9.29
C ASP A 119 -8.84 8.48 8.94
N GLY A 120 -8.57 7.18 8.80
CA GLY A 120 -7.31 6.67 8.29
C GLY A 120 -7.09 7.02 6.79
N ILE A 121 -8.15 6.95 5.98
CA ILE A 121 -8.12 7.37 4.57
C ILE A 121 -7.90 8.89 4.47
N GLU A 122 -8.65 9.68 5.24
CA GLU A 122 -8.47 11.14 5.31
C GLU A 122 -7.06 11.51 5.73
N ARG A 123 -6.51 10.82 6.74
CA ARG A 123 -5.14 11.03 7.19
C ARG A 123 -4.14 10.72 6.08
N PHE A 124 -4.29 9.62 5.35
CA PHE A 124 -3.45 9.28 4.21
C PHE A 124 -3.47 10.38 3.14
N GLN A 125 -4.65 10.90 2.79
CA GLN A 125 -4.80 11.99 1.82
C GLN A 125 -4.16 13.30 2.28
N GLN A 126 -4.24 13.64 3.56
CA GLN A 126 -3.75 14.90 4.11
C GLN A 126 -2.25 14.87 4.46
N GLN A 127 -1.73 13.69 4.77
CA GLN A 127 -0.37 13.54 5.26
C GLN A 127 0.67 13.63 4.16
N LEU A 128 0.41 13.11 2.98
CA LEU A 128 1.43 12.91 1.95
C LEU A 128 1.05 13.47 0.58
N GLU A 129 2.05 13.53 -0.27
CA GLU A 129 1.94 13.77 -1.71
C GLU A 129 2.31 12.49 -2.46
N ILE A 130 1.52 12.12 -3.48
CA ILE A 130 1.84 11.01 -4.38
C ILE A 130 2.80 11.48 -5.47
N VAL A 131 3.90 10.74 -5.64
CA VAL A 131 4.84 10.92 -6.75
C VAL A 131 4.65 9.76 -7.73
N ASP A 132 4.07 10.05 -8.88
CA ASP A 132 3.72 9.05 -9.89
C ASP A 132 4.93 8.74 -10.80
N LEU A 133 5.45 7.53 -10.64
CA LEU A 133 6.47 6.90 -11.49
C LEU A 133 6.01 5.49 -11.93
N ILE A 134 4.70 5.26 -12.06
CA ILE A 134 4.16 3.98 -12.53
C ILE A 134 4.82 3.63 -13.88
N ASP A 135 5.11 2.34 -14.09
CA ASP A 135 5.84 1.78 -15.23
C ASP A 135 7.32 2.23 -15.34
N THR A 136 7.88 2.81 -14.29
CA THR A 136 9.30 3.14 -14.19
C THR A 136 10.02 2.13 -13.29
N GLU A 137 11.00 1.41 -13.84
CA GLU A 137 11.84 0.42 -13.13
C GLU A 137 13.32 0.85 -13.06
N ASP A 138 13.67 2.00 -13.65
CA ASP A 138 15.03 2.54 -13.61
C ASP A 138 15.40 3.00 -12.20
N VAL A 139 16.30 2.27 -11.56
CA VAL A 139 16.74 2.52 -10.18
C VAL A 139 17.36 3.90 -10.03
N GLY A 140 18.08 4.39 -11.05
CA GLY A 140 18.68 5.72 -11.04
C GLY A 140 17.63 6.83 -11.01
N ALA A 141 16.57 6.70 -11.81
CA ALA A 141 15.45 7.64 -11.83
C ALA A 141 14.67 7.62 -10.51
N ILE A 142 14.43 6.44 -9.96
CA ILE A 142 13.75 6.28 -8.66
C ILE A 142 14.59 6.92 -7.54
N GLN A 143 15.90 6.63 -7.50
CA GLN A 143 16.81 7.20 -6.50
C GLN A 143 16.92 8.72 -6.60
N ALA A 144 16.96 9.27 -7.82
CA ALA A 144 16.97 10.72 -8.02
C ALA A 144 15.69 11.37 -7.46
N LYS A 145 14.55 10.71 -7.64
CA LYS A 145 13.27 11.20 -7.11
C LYS A 145 13.18 11.10 -5.58
N ILE A 146 13.73 10.04 -4.98
CA ILE A 146 13.85 9.93 -3.52
C ILE A 146 14.67 11.11 -2.98
N ASN A 147 15.84 11.39 -3.58
CA ASN A 147 16.71 12.49 -3.16
C ASN A 147 15.99 13.85 -3.25
N GLU A 148 15.26 14.08 -4.35
CA GLU A 148 14.46 15.31 -4.53
C GLU A 148 13.39 15.47 -3.42
N CYS A 149 12.70 14.38 -3.06
CA CYS A 149 11.69 14.40 -1.99
C CYS A 149 12.33 14.62 -0.60
N VAL A 150 13.49 14.01 -0.35
CA VAL A 150 14.26 14.23 0.89
C VAL A 150 14.71 15.70 1.01
N GLU A 151 15.16 16.31 -0.08
CA GLU A 151 15.53 17.74 -0.10
C GLU A 151 14.34 18.68 0.16
N LYS A 152 13.14 18.28 -0.25
CA LYS A 152 11.88 19.02 -0.07
C LYS A 152 11.21 18.80 1.28
N ASP A 153 11.77 17.97 2.15
CA ASP A 153 11.18 17.54 3.41
C ASP A 153 10.45 18.67 4.18
N PRO A 154 9.11 18.63 4.29
CA PRO A 154 8.35 19.66 4.97
C PRO A 154 8.30 19.47 6.49
N GLY A 155 8.94 18.43 7.03
CA GLY A 155 8.82 18.00 8.41
C GLY A 155 7.61 17.08 8.69
N ALA A 156 7.57 16.53 9.88
CA ALA A 156 6.48 15.66 10.31
C ALA A 156 5.14 16.40 10.36
N VAL A 157 4.03 15.69 10.11
CA VAL A 157 2.72 16.26 10.40
C VAL A 157 2.53 16.47 11.91
N GLU A 158 1.77 17.51 12.29
CA GLU A 158 1.55 17.82 13.72
C GLU A 158 0.75 16.76 14.45
N ALA A 159 -0.16 16.07 13.75
CA ALA A 159 -1.02 15.07 14.34
C ALA A 159 -0.24 13.80 14.73
N ASP A 160 -0.72 13.11 15.77
CA ASP A 160 -0.11 11.88 16.28
C ASP A 160 -0.22 10.73 15.27
N PRO A 161 0.65 9.69 15.38
CA PRO A 161 0.54 8.47 14.58
C PRO A 161 -0.82 7.81 14.76
N ILE A 162 -1.38 7.26 13.67
CA ILE A 162 -2.57 6.41 13.72
C ILE A 162 -2.13 4.96 13.56
N VAL A 163 -2.47 4.12 14.55
CA VAL A 163 -2.22 2.67 14.49
C VAL A 163 -3.51 1.98 14.08
N MET A 164 -3.43 1.15 13.05
CA MET A 164 -4.53 0.28 12.63
C MET A 164 -4.26 -1.14 13.10
N GLU A 165 -5.27 -1.78 13.67
CA GLU A 165 -5.25 -3.20 13.97
C GLU A 165 -5.83 -3.98 12.78
N VAL A 166 -5.09 -4.96 12.27
CA VAL A 166 -5.57 -5.90 11.28
C VAL A 166 -6.01 -7.17 12.01
N ASP A 167 -7.27 -7.54 11.89
CA ASP A 167 -7.77 -8.80 12.42
C ASP A 167 -7.22 -9.97 11.59
N GLU A 168 -6.16 -10.60 12.10
CA GLU A 168 -5.53 -11.75 11.46
C GLU A 168 -6.50 -12.94 11.33
N GLU A 169 -7.51 -13.06 12.21
CA GLU A 169 -8.50 -14.14 12.16
C GLU A 169 -9.49 -13.95 11.01
N GLU A 170 -9.92 -12.73 10.72
CA GLU A 170 -10.75 -12.44 9.54
C GLU A 170 -10.01 -12.69 8.23
N GLN A 171 -8.72 -12.36 8.15
CA GLN A 171 -7.90 -12.68 6.98
C GLN A 171 -7.79 -14.20 6.77
N LYS A 172 -7.56 -14.97 7.83
CA LYS A 172 -7.52 -16.45 7.78
C LYS A 172 -8.87 -17.03 7.35
N MET A 173 -9.97 -16.52 7.84
CA MET A 173 -11.31 -16.98 7.45
C MET A 173 -11.64 -16.67 5.98
N LYS A 174 -11.22 -15.56 5.44
CA LYS A 174 -11.44 -15.21 4.02
C LYS A 174 -10.65 -16.14 3.09
N ILE A 175 -9.40 -16.47 3.44
CA ILE A 175 -8.55 -17.40 2.68
C ILE A 175 -9.15 -18.82 2.68
N VAL A 176 -9.54 -19.35 3.83
CA VAL A 176 -10.15 -20.70 3.94
C VAL A 176 -11.44 -20.81 3.13
N LYS A 177 -12.26 -19.78 3.08
CA LYS A 177 -13.48 -19.76 2.25
C LYS A 177 -13.19 -19.74 0.75
N LYS A 178 -12.12 -19.09 0.33
CA LYS A 178 -11.68 -19.06 -1.07
C LYS A 178 -11.18 -20.42 -1.53
N ASP A 179 -10.36 -21.07 -0.72
CA ASP A 179 -9.81 -22.40 -1.02
C ASP A 179 -10.92 -23.47 -1.13
N LYS A 180 -11.93 -23.43 -0.23
CA LYS A 180 -13.08 -24.32 -0.32
C LYS A 180 -13.91 -24.13 -1.60
N LYS A 181 -14.07 -22.89 -2.06
CA LYS A 181 -14.83 -22.59 -3.26
C LYS A 181 -14.10 -23.05 -4.52
N GLU A 182 -12.78 -22.95 -4.56
CA GLU A 182 -11.95 -23.44 -5.66
C GLU A 182 -11.90 -24.98 -5.70
N GLU A 183 -11.87 -25.66 -4.54
CA GLU A 183 -11.96 -27.11 -4.47
C GLU A 183 -13.33 -27.65 -4.91
N ASP A 184 -14.43 -26.98 -4.52
CA ASP A 184 -15.79 -27.35 -4.93
C ASP A 184 -16.03 -27.11 -6.43
N GLU A 185 -15.47 -26.07 -7.03
CA GLU A 185 -15.53 -25.81 -8.47
C GLU A 185 -14.67 -26.84 -9.27
N GLN A 186 -13.49 -27.23 -8.77
CA GLN A 186 -12.69 -28.27 -9.38
C GLN A 186 -13.34 -29.65 -9.24
N ALA A 187 -13.88 -29.98 -8.08
CA ALA A 187 -14.61 -31.24 -7.88
C ALA A 187 -15.84 -31.36 -8.78
N SER A 188 -16.59 -30.26 -8.96
CA SER A 188 -17.75 -30.20 -9.88
C SER A 188 -17.33 -30.36 -11.34
N SER A 189 -16.18 -29.82 -11.74
CA SER A 189 -15.63 -29.96 -13.09
C SER A 189 -15.20 -31.40 -13.41
N TYR A 190 -14.62 -32.10 -12.43
CA TYR A 190 -14.22 -33.50 -12.61
C TYR A 190 -15.42 -34.46 -12.68
N LEU A 191 -16.51 -34.19 -11.95
CA LEU A 191 -17.72 -35.00 -12.01
C LEU A 191 -18.45 -34.89 -13.36
N LEU A 192 -18.36 -33.76 -14.06
CA LEU A 192 -18.94 -33.57 -15.38
C LEU A 192 -18.15 -34.29 -16.50
N PHE A 193 -16.88 -34.59 -16.29
CA PHE A 193 -16.03 -35.27 -17.27
C PHE A 193 -16.17 -36.83 -17.25
N PHE A 194 -16.76 -37.39 -16.19
CA PHE A 194 -16.97 -38.86 -16.06
C PHE A 194 -18.40 -39.33 -16.43
N LEU A 195 -19.27 -38.41 -16.91
CA LEU A 195 -20.65 -38.73 -17.26
C LEU A 195 -20.96 -38.63 -18.78
N TYR A 196 -19.89 -38.64 -19.64
CA TYR A 196 -20.05 -38.74 -21.08
C TYR A 196 -19.12 -39.82 -21.64
#